data_80122fbc29493ebd618cf4ca81d5e5e4
#
_entry.id   80122fbc29493ebd618cf4ca81d5e5e4
#
_cell.length_a   1.000
_cell.length_b   1.000
_cell.length_c   1.000
_cell.angle_alpha   90.00
_cell.angle_beta   90.00
_cell.angle_gamma   90.00
#
_symmetry.space_group_name_H-M   'P 1'
#
loop_
_entity.id
_entity.type
_entity.pdbx_description
1 polymer ?
#
loop_
_entity_poly.entity_id
_entity_poly.type
_entity_poly.pdbx_seq_one_letter_code
_entity_poly.pdbx_strand_id
1 'polypeptide(L)'
;MDLLKDSVKNLYFRYLFPSMGSAVVASVYLMTDAVVIGKGIGDNALAALNMTTPIISFMLSIGILLGIGGSVLFSVYKGTGDDEKANKCFTTALLGVLTAAIIICVLFNIFDKQILSLMGAKDELFDLAFDYVRFYYYFSIPSVLVNFCSAFVRSDKDPNRAMIAVTAGGIVNVVFDIVLVYPAQMGMAGAAIASVSGITVQLLVCLTHFLSKKNTIRISKPIKVLKNTFQILKGGLSGFITELSNAIIIFVFNLQLLNYCSNAELAVYGVLANCAILFNALFVGVGQAVQPVSAFNFGAGQNVRIAKLRKYAYSTVLIMGVVFALSGILFPEFVASCFIDLTDATREVTKTAMPIYFIAFFAMGVNVLSTYYFQSLMKGGYSLAVSMLRNIIISSVLLITLPMLFGGFAIWFAIPITEAVVAVISFILLIKNNKQMKSKV
;
A
#
# COMPACT_ATOMS: atom_id res chain seq x y z
N MET A 1 -12.78 9.11 22.44
CA MET A 1 -13.04 9.58 21.06
C MET A 1 -14.39 9.02 20.61
N ASP A 2 -15.35 9.90 20.33
CA ASP A 2 -16.68 9.51 19.87
C ASP A 2 -16.83 9.84 18.37
N LEU A 3 -16.95 8.79 17.53
CA LEU A 3 -16.99 8.95 16.08
C LEU A 3 -18.30 9.57 15.56
N LEU A 4 -19.35 9.66 16.41
CA LEU A 4 -20.62 10.27 16.06
C LEU A 4 -20.78 11.71 16.59
N LYS A 5 -20.20 12.02 17.76
CA LYS A 5 -20.40 13.30 18.45
C LYS A 5 -19.26 14.31 18.17
N ASP A 6 -18.01 13.85 18.11
CA ASP A 6 -16.87 14.73 17.88
C ASP A 6 -16.99 15.44 16.51
N SER A 7 -16.43 16.65 16.38
CA SER A 7 -16.47 17.39 15.12
C SER A 7 -15.75 16.59 14.02
N VAL A 8 -16.32 16.56 12.81
CA VAL A 8 -15.76 15.81 11.67
C VAL A 8 -14.36 16.29 11.32
N LYS A 9 -14.10 17.61 11.45
CA LYS A 9 -12.76 18.20 11.22
C LYS A 9 -11.72 17.62 12.19
N ASN A 10 -12.03 17.63 13.49
CA ASN A 10 -11.11 17.14 14.51
C ASN A 10 -10.85 15.63 14.37
N LEU A 11 -11.90 14.84 14.06
CA LEU A 11 -11.78 13.41 13.79
C LEU A 11 -10.88 13.15 12.58
N TYR A 12 -11.09 13.91 11.49
CA TYR A 12 -10.31 13.78 10.28
C TYR A 12 -8.81 13.99 10.56
N PHE A 13 -8.42 15.11 11.16
CA PHE A 13 -7.01 15.39 11.44
C PHE A 13 -6.40 14.44 12.47
N ARG A 14 -7.18 13.96 13.42
CA ARG A 14 -6.74 12.99 14.44
C ARG A 14 -6.40 11.61 13.85
N TYR A 15 -7.03 11.25 12.73
CA TYR A 15 -6.68 10.06 11.97
C TYR A 15 -5.65 10.34 10.89
N LEU A 16 -5.68 11.51 10.27
CA LEU A 16 -4.82 11.90 9.15
C LEU A 16 -3.33 11.89 9.54
N PHE A 17 -2.96 12.62 10.58
CA PHE A 17 -1.56 12.74 10.97
C PHE A 17 -0.92 11.40 11.31
N PRO A 18 -1.51 10.53 12.14
CA PRO A 18 -0.94 9.21 12.39
C PRO A 18 -0.86 8.33 11.13
N SER A 19 -1.88 8.37 10.26
CA SER A 19 -1.87 7.55 9.05
C SER A 19 -0.83 8.01 8.04
N MET A 20 -0.71 9.33 7.82
CA MET A 20 0.34 9.89 6.96
C MET A 20 1.74 9.65 7.56
N GLY A 21 1.90 9.85 8.88
CA GLY A 21 3.15 9.56 9.57
C GLY A 21 3.58 8.10 9.41
N SER A 22 2.64 7.15 9.55
CA SER A 22 2.90 5.73 9.28
C SER A 22 3.38 5.50 7.84
N ALA A 23 2.73 6.16 6.88
CA ALA A 23 3.05 5.99 5.46
C ALA A 23 4.44 6.53 5.12
N VAL A 24 4.79 7.69 5.66
CA VAL A 24 6.15 8.29 5.48
C VAL A 24 7.21 7.37 6.08
N VAL A 25 7.03 6.94 7.32
CA VAL A 25 8.00 6.05 7.98
C VAL A 25 8.16 4.75 7.22
N ALA A 26 7.04 4.15 6.74
CA ALA A 26 7.09 2.93 5.93
C ALA A 26 7.88 3.13 4.63
N SER A 27 7.68 4.25 3.92
CA SER A 27 8.44 4.55 2.71
C SER A 27 9.93 4.77 3.01
N VAL A 28 10.26 5.47 4.09
CA VAL A 28 11.65 5.75 4.47
C VAL A 28 12.40 4.46 4.78
N TYR A 29 11.85 3.56 5.60
CA TYR A 29 12.57 2.34 5.94
C TYR A 29 12.71 1.41 4.71
N LEU A 30 11.72 1.32 3.82
CA LEU A 30 11.84 0.54 2.58
C LEU A 30 12.94 1.09 1.65
N MET A 31 13.05 2.41 1.54
CA MET A 31 14.12 3.04 0.76
C MET A 31 15.49 2.82 1.42
N THR A 32 15.55 2.87 2.76
CA THR A 32 16.79 2.62 3.50
C THR A 32 17.27 1.19 3.32
N ASP A 33 16.38 0.20 3.39
CA ASP A 33 16.68 -1.22 3.15
C ASP A 33 17.30 -1.43 1.77
N ALA A 34 16.70 -0.86 0.71
CA ALA A 34 17.25 -0.93 -0.64
C ALA A 34 18.64 -0.26 -0.76
N VAL A 35 18.85 0.88 -0.10
CA VAL A 35 20.14 1.59 -0.09
C VAL A 35 21.21 0.80 0.67
N VAL A 36 20.86 0.23 1.83
CA VAL A 36 21.79 -0.59 2.64
C VAL A 36 22.20 -1.84 1.88
N ILE A 37 21.27 -2.53 1.24
CA ILE A 37 21.54 -3.71 0.42
C ILE A 37 22.41 -3.35 -0.78
N GLY A 38 22.05 -2.31 -1.55
CA GLY A 38 22.79 -1.90 -2.75
C GLY A 38 24.22 -1.44 -2.45
N LYS A 39 24.40 -0.60 -1.41
CA LYS A 39 25.73 -0.09 -1.04
C LYS A 39 26.53 -1.03 -0.16
N GLY A 40 25.89 -1.82 0.69
CA GLY A 40 26.55 -2.69 1.65
C GLY A 40 26.88 -4.08 1.11
N ILE A 41 26.12 -4.58 0.14
CA ILE A 41 26.29 -5.94 -0.39
C ILE A 41 26.63 -5.89 -1.90
N GLY A 42 25.96 -5.04 -2.68
CA GLY A 42 26.25 -4.81 -4.09
C GLY A 42 25.03 -4.94 -5.02
N ASP A 43 25.26 -4.72 -6.31
CA ASP A 43 24.20 -4.64 -7.32
C ASP A 43 23.46 -5.97 -7.52
N ASN A 44 24.18 -7.11 -7.46
CA ASN A 44 23.54 -8.44 -7.55
C ASN A 44 22.57 -8.68 -6.39
N ALA A 45 22.88 -8.18 -5.19
CA ALA A 45 22.00 -8.29 -4.03
C ALA A 45 20.74 -7.43 -4.20
N LEU A 46 20.85 -6.23 -4.79
CA LEU A 46 19.70 -5.40 -5.10
C LEU A 46 18.80 -6.03 -6.17
N ALA A 47 19.41 -6.68 -7.18
CA ALA A 47 18.66 -7.45 -8.17
C ALA A 47 17.92 -8.63 -7.52
N ALA A 48 18.59 -9.36 -6.61
CA ALA A 48 18.00 -10.47 -5.84
C ALA A 48 16.83 -9.99 -4.96
N LEU A 49 16.97 -8.82 -4.28
CA LEU A 49 15.88 -8.20 -3.52
C LEU A 49 14.65 -7.97 -4.40
N ASN A 50 14.85 -7.38 -5.58
CA ASN A 50 13.75 -7.11 -6.51
C ASN A 50 13.05 -8.40 -6.97
N MET A 51 13.76 -9.51 -7.14
CA MET A 51 13.18 -10.81 -7.48
C MET A 51 12.33 -11.41 -6.34
N THR A 52 12.64 -11.11 -5.08
CA THR A 52 11.87 -11.59 -3.92
C THR A 52 10.65 -10.72 -3.60
N THR A 53 10.62 -9.48 -4.08
CA THR A 53 9.55 -8.50 -3.80
C THR A 53 8.14 -9.03 -4.11
N PRO A 54 7.85 -9.72 -5.24
CA PRO A 54 6.51 -10.27 -5.49
C PRO A 54 6.05 -11.30 -4.45
N ILE A 55 6.98 -12.10 -3.94
CA ILE A 55 6.70 -13.11 -2.90
C ILE A 55 6.30 -12.42 -1.60
N ILE A 56 7.06 -11.41 -1.19
CA ILE A 56 6.81 -10.63 0.03
C ILE A 56 5.50 -9.85 -0.10
N SER A 57 5.29 -9.17 -1.23
CA SER A 57 4.03 -8.45 -1.51
C SER A 57 2.82 -9.37 -1.48
N PHE A 58 2.94 -10.62 -1.95
CA PHE A 58 1.86 -11.61 -1.83
C PHE A 58 1.52 -11.90 -0.37
N MET A 59 2.51 -12.13 0.50
CA MET A 59 2.26 -12.36 1.94
C MET A 59 1.57 -11.15 2.59
N LEU A 60 2.09 -9.95 2.35
CA LEU A 60 1.56 -8.71 2.90
C LEU A 60 0.13 -8.43 2.39
N SER A 61 -0.15 -8.74 1.12
CA SER A 61 -1.44 -8.51 0.49
C SER A 61 -2.56 -9.38 1.07
N ILE A 62 -2.26 -10.60 1.53
CA ILE A 62 -3.24 -11.45 2.25
C ILE A 62 -3.66 -10.79 3.57
N GLY A 63 -2.70 -10.22 4.30
CA GLY A 63 -3.00 -9.42 5.50
C GLY A 63 -3.87 -8.19 5.20
N ILE A 64 -3.60 -7.51 4.08
CA ILE A 64 -4.40 -6.38 3.58
C ILE A 64 -5.82 -6.84 3.20
N LEU A 65 -5.95 -7.94 2.45
CA LEU A 65 -7.23 -8.51 2.03
C LEU A 65 -8.19 -8.72 3.20
N LEU A 66 -7.72 -9.47 4.19
CA LEU A 66 -8.54 -9.85 5.35
C LEU A 66 -8.61 -8.74 6.40
N GLY A 67 -7.54 -7.95 6.53
CA GLY A 67 -7.46 -6.81 7.42
C GLY A 67 -8.40 -5.66 7.01
N ILE A 68 -8.29 -5.17 5.79
CA ILE A 68 -9.15 -4.09 5.29
C ILE A 68 -10.60 -4.56 5.19
N GLY A 69 -10.84 -5.72 4.55
CA GLY A 69 -12.20 -6.22 4.40
C GLY A 69 -12.90 -6.47 5.73
N GLY A 70 -12.19 -7.07 6.69
CA GLY A 70 -12.69 -7.33 8.03
C GLY A 70 -12.90 -6.07 8.86
N SER A 71 -11.91 -5.16 8.86
CA SER A 71 -11.96 -3.95 9.70
C SER A 71 -13.01 -2.93 9.22
N VAL A 72 -13.27 -2.84 7.92
CA VAL A 72 -14.37 -2.05 7.38
C VAL A 72 -15.71 -2.59 7.82
N LEU A 73 -15.94 -3.90 7.65
CA LEU A 73 -17.20 -4.54 8.06
C LEU A 73 -17.40 -4.46 9.60
N PHE A 74 -16.33 -4.64 10.37
CA PHE A 74 -16.30 -4.41 11.82
C PHE A 74 -16.74 -2.97 12.16
N SER A 75 -16.16 -1.97 11.50
CA SER A 75 -16.50 -0.56 11.73
C SER A 75 -17.95 -0.24 11.39
N VAL A 76 -18.49 -0.83 10.31
CA VAL A 76 -19.91 -0.69 9.94
C VAL A 76 -20.82 -1.27 11.03
N TYR A 77 -20.54 -2.48 11.52
CA TYR A 77 -21.34 -3.08 12.59
C TYR A 77 -21.24 -2.29 13.92
N LYS A 78 -20.05 -1.78 14.26
CA LYS A 78 -19.89 -0.86 15.39
C LYS A 78 -20.74 0.41 15.22
N GLY A 79 -20.82 0.94 14.00
CA GLY A 79 -21.65 2.09 13.67
C GLY A 79 -23.15 1.83 13.84
N THR A 80 -23.63 0.61 13.55
CA THR A 80 -25.03 0.23 13.78
C THR A 80 -25.35 -0.03 15.27
N GLY A 81 -24.34 0.01 16.16
CA GLY A 81 -24.49 -0.36 17.57
C GLY A 81 -24.52 -1.87 17.84
N ASP A 82 -24.24 -2.70 16.84
CA ASP A 82 -24.24 -4.16 16.97
C ASP A 82 -22.84 -4.69 17.25
N ASP A 83 -22.40 -4.52 18.50
CA ASP A 83 -21.09 -4.94 18.98
C ASP A 83 -20.87 -6.45 18.84
N GLU A 84 -21.95 -7.22 18.96
CA GLU A 84 -21.88 -8.67 18.84
C GLU A 84 -21.51 -9.10 17.41
N LYS A 85 -22.18 -8.53 16.39
CA LYS A 85 -21.84 -8.80 14.99
C LYS A 85 -20.46 -8.29 14.63
N ALA A 86 -20.04 -7.12 15.15
CA ALA A 86 -18.71 -6.60 14.96
C ALA A 86 -17.64 -7.59 15.47
N ASN A 87 -17.80 -8.12 16.69
CA ASN A 87 -16.87 -9.07 17.27
C ASN A 87 -16.86 -10.43 16.54
N LYS A 88 -18.03 -10.91 16.08
CA LYS A 88 -18.12 -12.10 15.23
C LYS A 88 -17.42 -11.92 13.89
N CYS A 89 -17.51 -10.72 13.29
CA CYS A 89 -16.79 -10.37 12.07
C CYS A 89 -15.28 -10.38 12.30
N PHE A 90 -14.81 -9.76 13.38
CA PHE A 90 -13.39 -9.80 13.75
C PHE A 90 -12.89 -11.24 13.90
N THR A 91 -13.59 -12.07 14.65
CA THR A 91 -13.18 -13.47 14.87
C THR A 91 -13.16 -14.26 13.56
N THR A 92 -14.13 -14.05 12.67
CA THR A 92 -14.14 -14.69 11.34
C THR A 92 -12.93 -14.26 10.50
N ALA A 93 -12.62 -12.95 10.50
CA ALA A 93 -11.47 -12.42 9.79
C ALA A 93 -10.13 -12.92 10.37
N LEU A 94 -10.04 -13.00 11.73
CA LEU A 94 -8.88 -13.50 12.44
C LEU A 94 -8.62 -14.98 12.12
N LEU A 95 -9.65 -15.82 12.16
CA LEU A 95 -9.52 -17.24 11.78
C LEU A 95 -9.09 -17.36 10.31
N GLY A 96 -9.67 -16.56 9.42
CA GLY A 96 -9.29 -16.54 8.01
C GLY A 96 -7.82 -16.17 7.80
N VAL A 97 -7.34 -15.11 8.45
CA VAL A 97 -5.94 -14.67 8.29
C VAL A 97 -4.96 -15.65 8.93
N LEU A 98 -5.28 -16.23 10.08
CA LEU A 98 -4.45 -17.26 10.72
C LEU A 98 -4.35 -18.52 9.85
N THR A 99 -5.48 -18.98 9.31
CA THR A 99 -5.51 -20.13 8.40
C THR A 99 -4.68 -19.84 7.16
N ALA A 100 -4.84 -18.69 6.52
CA ALA A 100 -4.05 -18.29 5.37
C ALA A 100 -2.55 -18.18 5.71
N ALA A 101 -2.20 -17.59 6.86
CA ALA A 101 -0.81 -17.46 7.30
C ALA A 101 -0.15 -18.83 7.54
N ILE A 102 -0.87 -19.77 8.15
CA ILE A 102 -0.37 -21.16 8.36
C ILE A 102 -0.19 -21.87 7.01
N ILE A 103 -1.17 -21.77 6.11
CA ILE A 103 -1.07 -22.37 4.77
C ILE A 103 0.15 -21.80 4.01
N ILE A 104 0.32 -20.49 4.02
CA ILE A 104 1.46 -19.80 3.39
C ILE A 104 2.77 -20.28 4.03
N CYS A 105 2.84 -20.33 5.36
CA CYS A 105 4.01 -20.80 6.08
C CYS A 105 4.39 -22.23 5.66
N VAL A 106 3.44 -23.13 5.62
CA VAL A 106 3.68 -24.53 5.24
C VAL A 106 4.08 -24.63 3.76
N LEU A 107 3.33 -24.02 2.85
CA LEU A 107 3.60 -24.12 1.42
C LEU A 107 4.94 -23.47 1.04
N PHE A 108 5.26 -22.31 1.61
CA PHE A 108 6.48 -21.58 1.27
C PHE A 108 7.73 -22.23 1.87
N ASN A 109 7.61 -22.95 2.98
CA ASN A 109 8.74 -23.74 3.51
C ASN A 109 8.90 -25.11 2.83
N ILE A 110 7.83 -25.70 2.27
CA ILE A 110 7.92 -26.96 1.50
C ILE A 110 8.45 -26.71 0.08
N PHE A 111 7.96 -25.62 -0.56
CA PHE A 111 8.27 -25.30 -1.95
C PHE A 111 9.21 -24.09 -2.10
N ASP A 112 10.06 -23.85 -1.11
CA ASP A 112 10.92 -22.67 -1.00
C ASP A 112 11.74 -22.39 -2.27
N LYS A 113 12.48 -23.38 -2.74
CA LYS A 113 13.33 -23.29 -3.94
C LYS A 113 12.51 -23.21 -5.23
N GLN A 114 11.40 -23.96 -5.31
CA GLN A 114 10.54 -24.00 -6.48
C GLN A 114 9.87 -22.63 -6.70
N ILE A 115 9.39 -22.00 -5.63
CA ILE A 115 8.78 -20.67 -5.71
C ILE A 115 9.79 -19.64 -6.21
N LEU A 116 11.01 -19.67 -5.69
CA LEU A 116 12.06 -18.74 -6.10
C LEU A 116 12.51 -18.98 -7.55
N SER A 117 12.61 -20.25 -7.98
CA SER A 117 12.91 -20.59 -9.37
C SER A 117 11.82 -20.12 -10.35
N LEU A 118 10.53 -20.14 -9.95
CA LEU A 118 9.44 -19.59 -10.74
C LEU A 118 9.55 -18.07 -10.94
N MET A 119 10.21 -17.36 -10.03
CA MET A 119 10.51 -15.94 -10.16
C MET A 119 11.69 -15.65 -11.10
N GLY A 120 12.33 -16.69 -11.66
CA GLY A 120 13.42 -16.57 -12.61
C GLY A 120 14.81 -16.49 -11.99
N ALA A 121 14.95 -16.70 -10.70
CA ALA A 121 16.26 -16.69 -10.03
C ALA A 121 17.10 -17.88 -10.48
N LYS A 122 18.37 -17.64 -10.86
CA LYS A 122 19.35 -18.63 -11.31
C LYS A 122 20.73 -18.29 -10.76
N ASP A 123 21.56 -19.31 -10.66
CA ASP A 123 22.96 -19.20 -10.28
C ASP A 123 23.19 -18.33 -9.01
N GLU A 124 24.13 -17.42 -9.03
CA GLU A 124 24.46 -16.53 -7.90
C GLU A 124 23.27 -15.71 -7.40
N LEU A 125 22.39 -15.26 -8.29
CA LEU A 125 21.16 -14.51 -7.91
C LEU A 125 20.19 -15.39 -7.13
N PHE A 126 20.17 -16.69 -7.40
CA PHE A 126 19.34 -17.61 -6.64
C PHE A 126 19.78 -17.70 -5.17
N ASP A 127 21.08 -17.84 -4.92
CA ASP A 127 21.61 -17.96 -3.56
C ASP A 127 21.37 -16.68 -2.76
N LEU A 128 21.63 -15.49 -3.34
CA LEU A 128 21.37 -14.20 -2.71
C LEU A 128 19.88 -13.98 -2.42
N ALA A 129 19.01 -14.31 -3.36
CA ALA A 129 17.57 -14.18 -3.20
C ALA A 129 17.02 -15.19 -2.16
N PHE A 130 17.56 -16.43 -2.15
CA PHE A 130 17.18 -17.44 -1.18
C PHE A 130 17.61 -17.07 0.24
N ASP A 131 18.82 -16.54 0.41
CA ASP A 131 19.31 -16.04 1.70
C ASP A 131 18.45 -14.93 2.29
N TYR A 132 17.80 -14.12 1.43
CA TYR A 132 16.86 -13.10 1.87
C TYR A 132 15.47 -13.69 2.16
N VAL A 133 14.87 -14.39 1.20
CA VAL A 133 13.45 -14.76 1.26
C VAL A 133 13.15 -15.86 2.28
N ARG A 134 14.12 -16.75 2.59
CA ARG A 134 13.92 -17.84 3.58
C ARG A 134 13.50 -17.33 4.95
N PHE A 135 13.99 -16.16 5.39
CA PHE A 135 13.57 -15.56 6.66
C PHE A 135 12.12 -15.09 6.61
N TYR A 136 11.64 -14.58 5.48
CA TYR A 136 10.24 -14.29 5.29
C TYR A 136 9.37 -15.55 5.30
N TYR A 137 9.86 -16.69 4.81
CA TYR A 137 9.15 -17.97 4.89
C TYR A 137 9.01 -18.43 6.35
N TYR A 138 10.06 -18.35 7.14
CA TYR A 138 10.01 -18.68 8.57
C TYR A 138 9.12 -17.70 9.35
N PHE A 139 9.13 -16.44 9.00
CA PHE A 139 8.35 -15.37 9.64
C PHE A 139 7.10 -14.98 8.83
N SER A 140 6.54 -15.89 8.04
CA SER A 140 5.36 -15.62 7.22
C SER A 140 4.13 -15.30 8.07
N ILE A 141 3.98 -15.89 9.25
CA ILE A 141 2.86 -15.59 10.17
C ILE A 141 2.88 -14.11 10.61
N PRO A 142 3.94 -13.55 11.19
CA PRO A 142 4.04 -12.12 11.46
C PRO A 142 3.82 -11.27 10.22
N SER A 143 4.40 -11.62 9.08
CA SER A 143 4.31 -10.86 7.83
C SER A 143 2.88 -10.74 7.31
N VAL A 144 2.09 -11.80 7.40
CA VAL A 144 0.67 -11.77 7.03
C VAL A 144 -0.17 -11.02 8.07
N LEU A 145 0.11 -11.19 9.39
CA LEU A 145 -0.70 -10.63 10.46
C LEU A 145 -0.49 -9.14 10.69
N VAL A 146 0.64 -8.56 10.34
CA VAL A 146 0.98 -7.17 10.66
C VAL A 146 -0.02 -6.17 10.06
N ASN A 147 -0.36 -6.31 8.78
CA ASN A 147 -1.32 -5.46 8.10
C ASN A 147 -2.75 -5.68 8.60
N PHE A 148 -3.11 -6.93 8.89
CA PHE A 148 -4.38 -7.28 9.51
C PHE A 148 -4.57 -6.57 10.87
N CYS A 149 -3.62 -6.72 11.78
CA CYS A 149 -3.67 -6.09 13.10
C CYS A 149 -3.69 -4.57 13.00
N SER A 150 -2.85 -3.97 12.16
CA SER A 150 -2.79 -2.53 11.94
C SER A 150 -4.13 -1.95 11.46
N ALA A 151 -4.84 -2.63 10.55
CA ALA A 151 -6.15 -2.22 10.07
C ALA A 151 -7.21 -2.24 11.18
N PHE A 152 -7.25 -3.29 11.99
CA PHE A 152 -8.20 -3.41 13.10
C PHE A 152 -7.91 -2.42 14.24
N VAL A 153 -6.65 -2.20 14.60
CA VAL A 153 -6.24 -1.20 15.61
C VAL A 153 -6.71 0.20 15.21
N ARG A 154 -6.52 0.59 13.92
CA ARG A 154 -7.05 1.87 13.41
C ARG A 154 -8.57 1.95 13.49
N SER A 155 -9.25 0.86 13.15
CA SER A 155 -10.73 0.77 13.16
C SER A 155 -11.30 0.74 14.57
N ASP A 156 -10.56 0.25 15.54
CA ASP A 156 -10.91 0.28 16.96
C ASP A 156 -10.42 1.56 17.67
N LYS A 157 -10.44 2.70 16.96
CA LYS A 157 -10.24 4.06 17.47
C LYS A 157 -8.83 4.35 18.02
N ASP A 158 -7.79 3.61 17.62
CA ASP A 158 -6.41 3.84 18.07
C ASP A 158 -5.40 4.02 16.91
N PRO A 159 -5.60 5.01 16.02
CA PRO A 159 -4.68 5.25 14.90
C PRO A 159 -3.26 5.61 15.35
N ASN A 160 -3.11 6.24 16.52
CA ASN A 160 -1.79 6.58 17.07
C ASN A 160 -0.96 5.33 17.39
N ARG A 161 -1.61 4.28 17.90
CA ARG A 161 -0.90 3.02 18.17
C ARG A 161 -0.44 2.34 16.88
N ALA A 162 -1.25 2.37 15.84
CA ALA A 162 -0.83 1.89 14.53
C ALA A 162 0.40 2.66 14.00
N MET A 163 0.44 3.99 14.18
CA MET A 163 1.61 4.80 13.83
C MET A 163 2.84 4.42 14.67
N ILE A 164 2.70 4.32 16.00
CA ILE A 164 3.79 3.94 16.90
C ILE A 164 4.33 2.56 16.51
N ALA A 165 3.46 1.62 16.13
CA ALA A 165 3.85 0.29 15.69
C ALA A 165 4.72 0.34 14.43
N VAL A 166 4.30 1.07 13.39
CA VAL A 166 5.09 1.23 12.16
C VAL A 166 6.42 1.93 12.44
N THR A 167 6.40 2.97 13.30
CA THR A 167 7.62 3.70 13.66
C THR A 167 8.60 2.83 14.44
N ALA A 168 8.13 2.08 15.43
CA ALA A 168 8.99 1.18 16.20
C ALA A 168 9.59 0.07 15.32
N GLY A 169 8.76 -0.54 14.45
CA GLY A 169 9.22 -1.53 13.50
C GLY A 169 10.23 -0.97 12.49
N GLY A 170 9.97 0.23 11.96
CA GLY A 170 10.89 0.90 11.03
C GLY A 170 12.25 1.26 11.69
N ILE A 171 12.24 1.72 12.92
CA ILE A 171 13.50 1.99 13.68
C ILE A 171 14.30 0.70 13.86
N VAL A 172 13.65 -0.39 14.27
CA VAL A 172 14.32 -1.70 14.46
C VAL A 172 14.88 -2.20 13.13
N ASN A 173 14.10 -2.13 12.05
CA ASN A 173 14.56 -2.49 10.71
C ASN A 173 15.83 -1.72 10.33
N VAL A 174 15.80 -0.37 10.33
CA VAL A 174 16.95 0.47 9.94
C VAL A 174 18.18 0.23 10.82
N VAL A 175 18.01 0.12 12.14
CA VAL A 175 19.13 -0.13 13.05
C VAL A 175 19.73 -1.51 12.80
N PHE A 176 18.90 -2.54 12.61
CA PHE A 176 19.38 -3.90 12.36
C PHE A 176 19.99 -4.02 10.96
N ASP A 177 19.46 -3.35 9.93
CA ASP A 177 20.07 -3.29 8.60
C ASP A 177 21.50 -2.78 8.69
N ILE A 178 21.70 -1.64 9.35
CA ILE A 178 23.03 -1.05 9.51
C ILE A 178 23.96 -1.99 10.28
N VAL A 179 23.50 -2.56 11.40
CA VAL A 179 24.33 -3.40 12.27
C VAL A 179 24.63 -4.76 11.66
N LEU A 180 23.65 -5.41 11.01
CA LEU A 180 23.81 -6.77 10.51
C LEU A 180 24.51 -6.80 9.14
N VAL A 181 24.31 -5.76 8.30
CA VAL A 181 24.92 -5.72 6.97
C VAL A 181 26.37 -5.22 7.04
N TYR A 182 26.65 -4.12 7.75
CA TYR A 182 27.99 -3.52 7.75
C TYR A 182 28.94 -4.15 8.78
N PRO A 183 28.79 -4.01 10.11
CA PRO A 183 29.77 -4.56 11.05
C PRO A 183 29.68 -6.09 11.19
N ALA A 184 28.49 -6.68 11.14
CA ALA A 184 28.32 -8.13 11.27
C ALA A 184 28.54 -8.89 9.97
N GLN A 185 28.56 -8.20 8.81
CA GLN A 185 28.78 -8.74 7.45
C GLN A 185 27.89 -9.95 7.11
N MET A 186 26.64 -9.94 7.57
CA MET A 186 25.71 -11.05 7.36
C MET A 186 25.05 -11.03 5.96
N GLY A 187 25.40 -10.08 5.10
CA GLY A 187 24.89 -9.99 3.73
C GLY A 187 23.37 -9.94 3.65
N MET A 188 22.79 -10.64 2.66
CA MET A 188 21.36 -10.71 2.43
C MET A 188 20.57 -11.30 3.61
N ALA A 189 21.16 -12.25 4.33
CA ALA A 189 20.54 -12.81 5.52
C ALA A 189 20.39 -11.75 6.63
N GLY A 190 21.38 -10.87 6.81
CA GLY A 190 21.33 -9.76 7.76
C GLY A 190 20.19 -8.79 7.45
N ALA A 191 20.07 -8.34 6.20
CA ALA A 191 19.00 -7.47 5.75
C ALA A 191 17.60 -8.13 5.93
N ALA A 192 17.48 -9.42 5.62
CA ALA A 192 16.23 -10.14 5.84
C ALA A 192 15.84 -10.23 7.33
N ILE A 193 16.82 -10.53 8.22
CA ILE A 193 16.59 -10.56 9.68
C ILE A 193 16.15 -9.18 10.17
N ALA A 194 16.76 -8.10 9.68
CA ALA A 194 16.37 -6.74 10.02
C ALA A 194 14.89 -6.48 9.65
N SER A 195 14.52 -6.81 8.41
CA SER A 195 13.17 -6.59 7.90
C SER A 195 12.11 -7.41 8.66
N VAL A 196 12.34 -8.71 8.89
CA VAL A 196 11.36 -9.55 9.62
C VAL A 196 11.31 -9.19 11.11
N SER A 197 12.40 -8.72 11.70
CA SER A 197 12.42 -8.18 13.07
C SER A 197 11.59 -6.90 13.18
N GLY A 198 11.72 -5.97 12.22
CA GLY A 198 10.90 -4.78 12.13
C GLY A 198 9.41 -5.11 12.05
N ILE A 199 9.02 -6.03 11.15
CA ILE A 199 7.65 -6.51 10.99
C ILE A 199 7.14 -7.15 12.31
N THR A 200 7.97 -7.95 12.97
CA THR A 200 7.61 -8.62 14.23
C THR A 200 7.37 -7.61 15.34
N VAL A 201 8.26 -6.61 15.50
CA VAL A 201 8.08 -5.51 16.48
C VAL A 201 6.84 -4.71 16.18
N GLN A 202 6.58 -4.36 14.91
CA GLN A 202 5.35 -3.70 14.49
C GLN A 202 4.11 -4.49 14.91
N LEU A 203 4.10 -5.81 14.68
CA LEU A 203 3.01 -6.69 15.08
C LEU A 203 2.84 -6.71 16.61
N LEU A 204 3.94 -6.89 17.37
CA LEU A 204 3.91 -6.92 18.83
C LEU A 204 3.34 -5.61 19.41
N VAL A 205 3.73 -4.46 18.89
CA VAL A 205 3.18 -3.16 19.29
C VAL A 205 1.69 -3.06 18.95
N CYS A 206 1.25 -3.53 17.79
CA CYS A 206 -0.18 -3.60 17.46
C CYS A 206 -0.94 -4.50 18.44
N LEU A 207 -0.39 -5.64 18.82
CA LEU A 207 -1.01 -6.58 19.77
C LEU A 207 -1.19 -5.96 21.17
N THR A 208 -0.35 -5.02 21.59
CA THR A 208 -0.57 -4.28 22.87
C THR A 208 -1.89 -3.51 22.91
N HIS A 209 -2.52 -3.25 21.74
CA HIS A 209 -3.86 -2.65 21.71
C HIS A 209 -4.90 -3.51 22.44
N PHE A 210 -4.82 -4.83 22.31
CA PHE A 210 -5.77 -5.76 22.94
C PHE A 210 -5.69 -5.74 24.47
N LEU A 211 -4.57 -5.25 25.03
CA LEU A 211 -4.38 -5.04 26.48
C LEU A 211 -4.80 -3.62 26.92
N SER A 212 -5.12 -2.72 26.00
CA SER A 212 -5.42 -1.33 26.30
C SER A 212 -6.87 -1.12 26.73
N LYS A 213 -7.12 -0.07 27.53
CA LYS A 213 -8.49 0.37 27.91
C LYS A 213 -9.32 0.85 26.71
N LYS A 214 -8.70 1.13 25.54
CA LYS A 214 -9.40 1.54 24.33
C LYS A 214 -9.95 0.37 23.54
N ASN A 215 -9.47 -0.85 23.80
CA ASN A 215 -9.86 -2.04 23.09
C ASN A 215 -11.33 -2.37 23.28
N THR A 216 -12.08 -2.39 22.19
CA THR A 216 -13.50 -2.82 22.15
C THR A 216 -13.70 -4.14 21.40
N ILE A 217 -12.62 -4.74 20.91
CA ILE A 217 -12.62 -6.01 20.19
C ILE A 217 -12.65 -7.17 21.18
N ARG A 218 -13.54 -8.13 20.94
CA ARG A 218 -13.65 -9.35 21.72
C ARG A 218 -13.70 -10.56 20.79
N ILE A 219 -13.06 -11.64 21.18
CA ILE A 219 -13.20 -12.93 20.50
C ILE A 219 -14.57 -13.51 20.84
N SER A 220 -15.34 -13.90 19.84
CA SER A 220 -16.67 -14.45 19.99
C SER A 220 -16.90 -15.62 19.03
N LYS A 221 -17.87 -16.49 19.30
CA LYS A 221 -18.18 -17.62 18.39
C LYS A 221 -18.59 -17.08 17.01
N PRO A 222 -17.93 -17.45 15.91
CA PRO A 222 -18.30 -16.98 14.59
C PRO A 222 -19.67 -17.53 14.18
N ILE A 223 -20.47 -16.70 13.50
CA ILE A 223 -21.78 -17.10 12.95
C ILE A 223 -21.77 -16.80 11.44
N LYS A 224 -22.41 -17.69 10.65
CA LYS A 224 -22.52 -17.57 9.19
C LYS A 224 -21.14 -17.33 8.54
N VAL A 225 -20.14 -18.12 8.93
CA VAL A 225 -18.73 -17.99 8.54
C VAL A 225 -18.59 -17.75 7.04
N LEU A 226 -19.20 -18.58 6.20
CA LEU A 226 -19.08 -18.49 4.74
C LEU A 226 -19.56 -17.15 4.18
N LYS A 227 -20.70 -16.65 4.65
CA LYS A 227 -21.26 -15.35 4.20
C LYS A 227 -20.37 -14.17 4.63
N ASN A 228 -19.94 -14.19 5.88
CA ASN A 228 -19.08 -13.12 6.42
C ASN A 228 -17.69 -13.15 5.72
N THR A 229 -17.11 -14.33 5.51
CA THR A 229 -15.84 -14.47 4.77
C THR A 229 -15.97 -13.92 3.37
N PHE A 230 -17.04 -14.23 2.64
CA PHE A 230 -17.25 -13.67 1.30
C PHE A 230 -17.36 -12.14 1.30
N GLN A 231 -18.04 -11.55 2.27
CA GLN A 231 -18.15 -10.09 2.41
C GLN A 231 -16.77 -9.46 2.74
N ILE A 232 -15.99 -10.08 3.62
CA ILE A 232 -14.63 -9.66 3.98
C ILE A 232 -13.74 -9.69 2.75
N LEU A 233 -13.70 -10.81 2.02
CA LEU A 233 -12.90 -10.95 0.81
C LEU A 233 -13.29 -9.90 -0.24
N LYS A 234 -14.58 -9.73 -0.50
CA LYS A 234 -15.08 -8.72 -1.45
C LYS A 234 -14.71 -7.28 -1.04
N GLY A 235 -14.69 -6.99 0.26
CA GLY A 235 -14.32 -5.68 0.81
C GLY A 235 -12.83 -5.38 0.69
N GLY A 236 -11.96 -6.39 0.87
CA GLY A 236 -10.50 -6.24 0.85
C GLY A 236 -9.84 -6.47 -0.51
N LEU A 237 -10.55 -7.06 -1.49
CA LEU A 237 -9.98 -7.52 -2.77
C LEU A 237 -9.29 -6.40 -3.55
N SER A 238 -9.80 -5.18 -3.51
CA SER A 238 -9.16 -4.04 -4.18
C SER A 238 -7.81 -3.67 -3.56
N GLY A 239 -7.68 -3.76 -2.24
CA GLY A 239 -6.38 -3.55 -1.56
C GLY A 239 -5.37 -4.63 -1.91
N PHE A 240 -5.80 -5.89 -1.93
CA PHE A 240 -4.99 -7.03 -2.36
C PHE A 240 -4.46 -6.84 -3.79
N ILE A 241 -5.34 -6.49 -4.72
CA ILE A 241 -4.95 -6.25 -6.12
C ILE A 241 -4.01 -5.06 -6.24
N THR A 242 -4.27 -3.97 -5.52
CA THR A 242 -3.39 -2.79 -5.55
C THR A 242 -1.97 -3.17 -5.11
N GLU A 243 -1.82 -3.93 -4.04
CA GLU A 243 -0.51 -4.33 -3.53
C GLU A 243 0.25 -5.21 -4.53
N LEU A 244 -0.39 -6.23 -5.07
CA LEU A 244 0.24 -7.12 -6.06
C LEU A 244 0.57 -6.42 -7.37
N SER A 245 -0.26 -5.48 -7.80
CA SER A 245 -0.10 -4.81 -9.10
C SER A 245 1.08 -3.84 -9.13
N ASN A 246 1.51 -3.32 -7.99
CA ASN A 246 2.65 -2.39 -7.92
C ASN A 246 3.92 -3.03 -8.52
N ALA A 247 4.22 -4.27 -8.17
CA ALA A 247 5.36 -5.00 -8.71
C ALA A 247 5.22 -5.24 -10.24
N ILE A 248 4.00 -5.57 -10.69
CA ILE A 248 3.72 -5.81 -12.11
C ILE A 248 3.95 -4.55 -12.94
N ILE A 249 3.47 -3.39 -12.48
CA ILE A 249 3.62 -2.12 -13.20
C ILE A 249 5.09 -1.75 -13.33
N ILE A 250 5.86 -1.85 -12.24
CA ILE A 250 7.30 -1.55 -12.25
C ILE A 250 8.02 -2.48 -13.22
N PHE A 251 7.70 -3.77 -13.20
CA PHE A 251 8.29 -4.75 -14.11
C PHE A 251 7.97 -4.45 -15.59
N VAL A 252 6.70 -4.20 -15.91
CA VAL A 252 6.27 -3.88 -17.28
C VAL A 252 6.90 -2.59 -17.77
N PHE A 253 6.98 -1.57 -16.90
CA PHE A 253 7.59 -0.29 -17.25
C PHE A 253 9.07 -0.45 -17.57
N ASN A 254 9.83 -1.14 -16.70
CA ASN A 254 11.25 -1.41 -16.92
C ASN A 254 11.48 -2.21 -18.21
N LEU A 255 10.65 -3.24 -18.47
CA LEU A 255 10.76 -4.04 -19.69
C LEU A 255 10.57 -3.18 -20.96
N GLN A 256 9.60 -2.27 -20.95
CA GLN A 256 9.35 -1.38 -22.08
C GLN A 256 10.47 -0.35 -22.26
N LEU A 257 11.03 0.18 -21.17
CA LEU A 257 12.19 1.08 -21.25
C LEU A 257 13.41 0.38 -21.85
N LEU A 258 13.69 -0.86 -21.45
CA LEU A 258 14.79 -1.65 -22.01
C LEU A 258 14.61 -1.94 -23.52
N ASN A 259 13.36 -2.06 -23.98
CA ASN A 259 13.07 -2.34 -25.39
C ASN A 259 13.08 -1.11 -26.28
N TYR A 260 12.74 0.08 -25.77
CA TYR A 260 12.48 1.27 -26.58
C TYR A 260 13.31 2.48 -26.22
N CYS A 261 14.04 2.45 -25.12
CA CYS A 261 14.73 3.60 -24.54
C CYS A 261 16.20 3.26 -24.20
N SER A 262 16.96 4.24 -23.74
CA SER A 262 18.36 4.11 -23.33
C SER A 262 18.51 3.92 -21.81
N ASN A 263 19.75 3.69 -21.36
CA ASN A 263 20.07 3.61 -19.94
C ASN A 263 19.81 4.94 -19.18
N ALA A 264 19.84 6.07 -19.88
CA ALA A 264 19.53 7.37 -19.25
C ALA A 264 18.05 7.46 -18.85
N GLU A 265 17.13 7.03 -19.72
CA GLU A 265 15.71 6.96 -19.41
C GLU A 265 15.43 5.97 -18.28
N LEU A 266 16.12 4.83 -18.25
CA LEU A 266 15.97 3.84 -17.18
C LEU A 266 16.42 4.42 -15.83
N ALA A 267 17.51 5.17 -15.77
CA ALA A 267 17.98 5.83 -14.56
C ALA A 267 16.97 6.89 -14.06
N VAL A 268 16.45 7.72 -14.96
CA VAL A 268 15.44 8.73 -14.63
C VAL A 268 14.13 8.07 -14.18
N TYR A 269 13.72 6.95 -14.78
CA TYR A 269 12.57 6.20 -14.30
C TYR A 269 12.75 5.68 -12.87
N GLY A 270 13.96 5.26 -12.49
CA GLY A 270 14.26 4.90 -11.10
C GLY A 270 13.92 6.03 -10.12
N VAL A 271 14.25 7.28 -10.47
CA VAL A 271 13.89 8.47 -9.69
C VAL A 271 12.36 8.64 -9.63
N LEU A 272 11.70 8.58 -10.80
CA LEU A 272 10.23 8.70 -10.90
C LEU A 272 9.50 7.65 -10.09
N ALA A 273 9.97 6.40 -10.11
CA ALA A 273 9.40 5.30 -9.34
C ALA A 273 9.52 5.55 -7.83
N ASN A 274 10.67 6.01 -7.34
CA ASN A 274 10.85 6.36 -5.92
C ASN A 274 9.95 7.53 -5.49
N CYS A 275 9.83 8.58 -6.30
CA CYS A 275 8.88 9.67 -6.05
C CYS A 275 7.43 9.15 -6.02
N ALA A 276 7.07 8.27 -6.97
CA ALA A 276 5.73 7.70 -7.03
C ALA A 276 5.41 6.83 -5.80
N ILE A 277 6.35 6.02 -5.31
CA ILE A 277 6.20 5.23 -4.08
C ILE A 277 5.91 6.15 -2.88
N LEU A 278 6.73 7.20 -2.68
CA LEU A 278 6.58 8.13 -1.57
C LEU A 278 5.25 8.88 -1.62
N PHE A 279 4.90 9.45 -2.78
CA PHE A 279 3.68 10.24 -2.93
C PHE A 279 2.42 9.38 -2.87
N ASN A 280 2.45 8.18 -3.48
CA ASN A 280 1.36 7.21 -3.35
C ASN A 280 1.14 6.79 -1.89
N ALA A 281 2.21 6.56 -1.13
CA ALA A 281 2.11 6.23 0.29
C ALA A 281 1.40 7.33 1.09
N LEU A 282 1.68 8.61 0.81
CA LEU A 282 0.99 9.73 1.45
C LEU A 282 -0.50 9.76 1.09
N PHE A 283 -0.88 9.53 -0.17
CA PHE A 283 -2.29 9.40 -0.56
C PHE A 283 -2.98 8.20 0.10
N VAL A 284 -2.29 7.08 0.22
CA VAL A 284 -2.75 5.90 0.99
C VAL A 284 -2.98 6.27 2.45
N GLY A 285 -2.09 7.07 3.05
CA GLY A 285 -2.26 7.59 4.41
C GLY A 285 -3.57 8.37 4.60
N VAL A 286 -3.94 9.22 3.63
CA VAL A 286 -5.25 9.91 3.63
C VAL A 286 -6.39 8.90 3.53
N GLY A 287 -6.29 7.92 2.64
CA GLY A 287 -7.29 6.85 2.48
C GLY A 287 -7.50 6.05 3.77
N GLN A 288 -6.41 5.64 4.42
CA GLN A 288 -6.43 4.90 5.69
C GLN A 288 -7.01 5.71 6.85
N ALA A 289 -6.86 7.04 6.83
CA ALA A 289 -7.47 7.93 7.82
C ALA A 289 -9.00 8.02 7.66
N VAL A 290 -9.47 8.09 6.44
CA VAL A 290 -10.89 8.25 6.10
C VAL A 290 -11.67 6.96 6.28
N GLN A 291 -11.06 5.82 5.98
CA GLN A 291 -11.73 4.53 5.88
C GLN A 291 -12.49 4.12 7.15
N PRO A 292 -11.89 4.04 8.36
CA PRO A 292 -12.59 3.62 9.57
C PRO A 292 -13.67 4.61 10.00
N VAL A 293 -13.42 5.92 9.85
CA VAL A 293 -14.38 6.96 10.23
C VAL A 293 -15.58 6.95 9.29
N SER A 294 -15.36 6.82 7.97
CA SER A 294 -16.46 6.70 7.01
C SER A 294 -17.28 5.43 7.21
N ALA A 295 -16.62 4.28 7.43
CA ALA A 295 -17.29 3.00 7.62
C ALA A 295 -18.18 3.00 8.88
N PHE A 296 -17.70 3.56 9.98
CA PHE A 296 -18.45 3.70 11.20
C PHE A 296 -19.69 4.61 11.00
N ASN A 297 -19.49 5.80 10.42
CA ASN A 297 -20.60 6.72 10.14
C ASN A 297 -21.60 6.16 9.10
N PHE A 298 -21.13 5.32 8.17
CA PHE A 298 -21.98 4.63 7.21
C PHE A 298 -22.90 3.62 7.92
N GLY A 299 -22.35 2.83 8.84
CA GLY A 299 -23.15 1.94 9.69
C GLY A 299 -24.19 2.67 10.52
N ALA A 300 -23.86 3.87 11.03
CA ALA A 300 -24.76 4.72 11.80
C ALA A 300 -25.74 5.55 10.96
N GLY A 301 -25.73 5.43 9.62
CA GLY A 301 -26.62 6.20 8.74
C GLY A 301 -26.29 7.70 8.64
N GLN A 302 -25.11 8.14 9.10
CA GLN A 302 -24.70 9.55 9.20
C GLN A 302 -24.19 10.12 7.87
N ASN A 303 -25.02 10.15 6.84
CA ASN A 303 -24.64 10.57 5.48
C ASN A 303 -24.05 11.98 5.40
N VAL A 304 -24.54 12.94 6.21
CA VAL A 304 -24.05 14.31 6.26
C VAL A 304 -22.61 14.34 6.77
N ARG A 305 -22.27 13.52 7.79
CA ARG A 305 -20.92 13.44 8.33
C ARG A 305 -19.95 12.84 7.32
N ILE A 306 -20.39 11.79 6.61
CA ILE A 306 -19.60 11.16 5.51
C ILE A 306 -19.32 12.17 4.42
N ALA A 307 -20.31 12.98 4.01
CA ALA A 307 -20.13 14.01 2.98
C ALA A 307 -19.12 15.10 3.41
N LYS A 308 -19.17 15.56 4.68
CA LYS A 308 -18.17 16.49 5.24
C LYS A 308 -16.77 15.88 5.28
N LEU A 309 -16.63 14.64 5.77
CA LEU A 309 -15.36 13.95 5.83
C LEU A 309 -14.74 13.77 4.43
N ARG A 310 -15.57 13.37 3.47
CA ARG A 310 -15.18 13.26 2.06
C ARG A 310 -14.66 14.60 1.52
N LYS A 311 -15.33 15.73 1.80
CA LYS A 311 -14.88 17.04 1.36
C LYS A 311 -13.47 17.36 1.86
N TYR A 312 -13.19 17.14 3.16
CA TYR A 312 -11.85 17.35 3.71
C TYR A 312 -10.81 16.45 3.02
N ALA A 313 -11.12 15.17 2.86
CA ALA A 313 -10.19 14.21 2.28
C ALA A 313 -9.84 14.53 0.82
N TYR A 314 -10.86 14.79 -0.04
CA TYR A 314 -10.60 15.16 -1.43
C TYR A 314 -9.87 16.50 -1.54
N SER A 315 -10.18 17.49 -0.68
CA SER A 315 -9.41 18.75 -0.64
C SER A 315 -7.94 18.49 -0.29
N THR A 316 -7.66 17.61 0.68
CA THR A 316 -6.28 17.26 1.06
C THR A 316 -5.53 16.60 -0.09
N VAL A 317 -6.10 15.56 -0.74
CA VAL A 317 -5.40 14.87 -1.84
C VAL A 317 -5.23 15.75 -3.07
N LEU A 318 -6.17 16.67 -3.34
CA LEU A 318 -6.03 17.64 -4.43
C LEU A 318 -4.91 18.64 -4.15
N ILE A 319 -4.84 19.21 -2.93
CA ILE A 319 -3.75 20.11 -2.55
C ILE A 319 -2.41 19.41 -2.64
N MET A 320 -2.31 18.20 -2.09
CA MET A 320 -1.08 17.39 -2.17
C MET A 320 -0.73 17.06 -3.63
N GLY A 321 -1.71 16.68 -4.44
CA GLY A 321 -1.51 16.38 -5.86
C GLY A 321 -0.98 17.59 -6.64
N VAL A 322 -1.51 18.78 -6.35
CA VAL A 322 -1.00 20.05 -6.94
C VAL A 322 0.45 20.28 -6.53
N VAL A 323 0.76 20.18 -5.22
CA VAL A 323 2.12 20.39 -4.71
C VAL A 323 3.10 19.40 -5.33
N PHE A 324 2.74 18.11 -5.38
CA PHE A 324 3.60 17.08 -5.96
C PHE A 324 3.78 17.26 -7.46
N ALA A 325 2.72 17.52 -8.22
CA ALA A 325 2.82 17.76 -9.65
C ALA A 325 3.70 18.98 -9.94
N LEU A 326 3.48 20.09 -9.25
CA LEU A 326 4.26 21.32 -9.44
C LEU A 326 5.74 21.13 -9.05
N SER A 327 6.07 20.29 -8.07
CA SER A 327 7.47 20.05 -7.71
C SER A 327 8.28 19.46 -8.87
N GLY A 328 7.74 18.48 -9.60
CA GLY A 328 8.44 17.88 -10.74
C GLY A 328 8.30 18.68 -12.05
N ILE A 329 7.26 19.51 -12.18
CA ILE A 329 7.09 20.39 -13.36
C ILE A 329 8.02 21.59 -13.28
N LEU A 330 8.10 22.24 -12.12
CA LEU A 330 8.86 23.48 -11.94
C LEU A 330 10.33 23.25 -11.58
N PHE A 331 10.62 22.15 -10.88
CA PHE A 331 11.96 21.85 -10.34
C PHE A 331 12.42 20.43 -10.66
N PRO A 332 12.36 19.96 -11.94
CA PRO A 332 12.65 18.56 -12.27
C PRO A 332 14.10 18.17 -11.94
N GLU A 333 15.08 19.01 -12.26
CA GLU A 333 16.48 18.73 -11.96
C GLU A 333 16.78 18.68 -10.46
N PHE A 334 16.17 19.57 -9.67
CA PHE A 334 16.34 19.56 -8.22
C PHE A 334 15.77 18.27 -7.61
N VAL A 335 14.58 17.86 -8.03
CA VAL A 335 13.98 16.60 -7.54
C VAL A 335 14.84 15.40 -7.95
N ALA A 336 15.34 15.37 -9.19
CA ALA A 336 16.18 14.26 -9.65
C ALA A 336 17.54 14.22 -8.93
N SER A 337 18.16 15.38 -8.67
CA SER A 337 19.44 15.48 -7.98
C SER A 337 19.40 14.99 -6.51
N CYS A 338 18.21 14.88 -5.91
CA CYS A 338 18.05 14.26 -4.60
C CYS A 338 18.29 12.74 -4.62
N PHE A 339 18.26 12.10 -5.80
CA PHE A 339 18.34 10.65 -5.96
C PHE A 339 19.55 10.17 -6.76
N ILE A 340 19.95 10.93 -7.78
CA ILE A 340 21.06 10.57 -8.69
C ILE A 340 21.94 11.77 -9.01
N ASP A 341 23.21 11.52 -9.33
CA ASP A 341 24.08 12.50 -9.96
C ASP A 341 23.70 12.69 -11.43
N LEU A 342 23.35 13.93 -11.80
CA LEU A 342 22.88 14.25 -13.14
C LEU A 342 24.04 14.36 -14.14
N THR A 343 24.11 13.44 -15.07
CA THR A 343 24.92 13.56 -16.29
C THR A 343 24.17 14.39 -17.34
N ASP A 344 24.83 14.84 -18.41
CA ASP A 344 24.16 15.60 -19.48
C ASP A 344 22.99 14.81 -20.10
N ALA A 345 23.19 13.51 -20.33
CA ALA A 345 22.14 12.63 -20.86
C ALA A 345 20.94 12.48 -19.91
N THR A 346 21.15 12.21 -18.61
CA THR A 346 20.06 12.09 -17.64
C THR A 346 19.38 13.41 -17.37
N ARG A 347 20.09 14.55 -17.47
CA ARG A 347 19.54 15.90 -17.33
C ARG A 347 18.55 16.23 -18.43
N GLU A 348 18.86 15.92 -19.68
CA GLU A 348 17.97 16.13 -20.81
C GLU A 348 16.67 15.32 -20.68
N VAL A 349 16.81 14.03 -20.34
CA VAL A 349 15.63 13.17 -20.08
C VAL A 349 14.82 13.69 -18.88
N THR A 350 15.48 14.12 -17.80
CA THR A 350 14.81 14.66 -16.63
C THR A 350 13.94 15.87 -16.97
N LYS A 351 14.45 16.81 -17.77
CA LYS A 351 13.72 18.01 -18.20
C LYS A 351 12.47 17.71 -19.02
N THR A 352 12.47 16.61 -19.76
CA THR A 352 11.38 16.26 -20.67
C THR A 352 10.41 15.24 -20.07
N ALA A 353 10.91 14.17 -19.47
CA ALA A 353 10.11 13.08 -18.95
C ALA A 353 9.42 13.39 -17.59
N MET A 354 10.18 14.02 -16.67
CA MET A 354 9.68 14.26 -15.33
C MET A 354 8.44 15.18 -15.29
N PRO A 355 8.40 16.34 -15.97
CA PRO A 355 7.21 17.18 -15.99
C PRO A 355 5.96 16.43 -16.50
N ILE A 356 6.12 15.59 -17.54
CA ILE A 356 5.03 14.80 -18.10
C ILE A 356 4.51 13.80 -17.07
N TYR A 357 5.41 13.00 -16.48
CA TYR A 357 5.04 11.97 -15.52
C TYR A 357 4.38 12.56 -14.26
N PHE A 358 4.86 13.70 -13.77
CA PHE A 358 4.38 14.33 -12.55
C PHE A 358 2.95 14.90 -12.67
N ILE A 359 2.45 15.12 -13.89
CA ILE A 359 1.03 15.43 -14.14
C ILE A 359 0.11 14.35 -13.55
N ALA A 360 0.56 13.09 -13.51
CA ALA A 360 -0.20 12.00 -12.94
C ALA A 360 -0.64 12.24 -11.48
N PHE A 361 0.18 12.95 -10.70
CA PHE A 361 -0.10 13.17 -9.27
C PHE A 361 -1.34 14.05 -9.01
N PHE A 362 -1.78 14.88 -9.97
CA PHE A 362 -3.05 15.59 -9.86
C PHE A 362 -4.24 14.64 -9.70
N ALA A 363 -4.25 13.54 -10.42
CA ALA A 363 -5.35 12.59 -10.46
C ALA A 363 -5.14 11.39 -9.54
N MET A 364 -3.88 10.98 -9.29
CA MET A 364 -3.51 9.81 -8.50
C MET A 364 -4.12 9.83 -7.10
N GLY A 365 -4.05 10.96 -6.40
CA GLY A 365 -4.61 11.10 -5.05
C GLY A 365 -6.13 10.91 -5.02
N VAL A 366 -6.83 11.37 -6.05
CA VAL A 366 -8.28 11.19 -6.21
C VAL A 366 -8.61 9.71 -6.38
N ASN A 367 -7.87 8.99 -7.20
CA ASN A 367 -8.09 7.57 -7.48
C ASN A 367 -7.80 6.70 -6.25
N VAL A 368 -6.67 6.94 -5.58
CA VAL A 368 -6.31 6.23 -4.33
C VAL A 368 -7.38 6.46 -3.27
N LEU A 369 -7.74 7.72 -3.00
CA LEU A 369 -8.78 8.04 -2.01
C LEU A 369 -10.14 7.42 -2.37
N SER A 370 -10.53 7.43 -3.66
CA SER A 370 -11.79 6.83 -4.12
C SER A 370 -11.86 5.34 -3.82
N THR A 371 -10.75 4.62 -3.97
CA THR A 371 -10.66 3.18 -3.62
C THR A 371 -11.01 2.96 -2.14
N TYR A 372 -10.36 3.68 -1.23
CA TYR A 372 -10.61 3.58 0.23
C TYR A 372 -12.01 4.06 0.62
N TYR A 373 -12.48 5.12 -0.02
CA TYR A 373 -13.82 5.65 0.21
C TYR A 373 -14.91 4.67 -0.20
N PHE A 374 -14.82 4.05 -1.38
CA PHE A 374 -15.79 3.04 -1.80
C PHE A 374 -15.73 1.77 -0.93
N GLN A 375 -14.55 1.36 -0.49
CA GLN A 375 -14.40 0.27 0.49
C GLN A 375 -15.19 0.60 1.77
N SER A 376 -15.01 1.80 2.33
CA SER A 376 -15.64 2.23 3.58
C SER A 376 -17.17 2.25 3.52
N LEU A 377 -17.75 2.41 2.33
CA LEU A 377 -19.19 2.39 2.08
C LEU A 377 -19.73 1.01 1.66
N MET A 378 -18.96 -0.05 1.83
CA MET A 378 -19.28 -1.41 1.39
C MET A 378 -19.57 -1.53 -0.12
N LYS A 379 -19.01 -0.61 -0.92
CA LYS A 379 -19.10 -0.60 -2.39
C LYS A 379 -17.86 -1.29 -3.00
N GLY A 380 -17.54 -2.50 -2.55
CA GLY A 380 -16.35 -3.25 -2.97
C GLY A 380 -16.20 -3.40 -4.48
N GLY A 381 -17.31 -3.51 -5.25
CA GLY A 381 -17.26 -3.56 -6.71
C GLY A 381 -16.75 -2.26 -7.36
N TYR A 382 -17.10 -1.10 -6.81
CA TYR A 382 -16.59 0.19 -7.31
C TYR A 382 -15.10 0.37 -6.97
N SER A 383 -14.72 0.02 -5.74
CA SER A 383 -13.33 0.02 -5.33
C SER A 383 -12.46 -0.92 -6.19
N LEU A 384 -12.95 -2.13 -6.44
CA LEU A 384 -12.28 -3.11 -7.28
C LEU A 384 -12.12 -2.61 -8.73
N ALA A 385 -13.17 -2.03 -9.31
CA ALA A 385 -13.11 -1.47 -10.65
C ALA A 385 -12.05 -0.37 -10.77
N VAL A 386 -12.01 0.57 -9.82
CA VAL A 386 -10.99 1.64 -9.79
C VAL A 386 -9.58 1.04 -9.68
N SER A 387 -9.36 0.08 -8.77
CA SER A 387 -8.05 -0.54 -8.58
C SER A 387 -7.60 -1.35 -9.80
N MET A 388 -8.46 -2.16 -10.40
CA MET A 388 -8.11 -2.95 -11.58
C MET A 388 -7.83 -2.09 -12.81
N LEU A 389 -8.68 -1.09 -13.07
CA LEU A 389 -8.47 -0.19 -14.20
C LEU A 389 -7.17 0.59 -14.05
N ARG A 390 -6.89 1.11 -12.84
CA ARG A 390 -5.71 1.90 -12.56
C ARG A 390 -4.43 1.08 -12.60
N ASN A 391 -4.41 -0.05 -11.90
CA ASN A 391 -3.16 -0.75 -11.59
C ASN A 391 -2.87 -1.92 -12.54
N ILE A 392 -3.84 -2.39 -13.32
CA ILE A 392 -3.62 -3.53 -14.21
C ILE A 392 -4.03 -3.20 -15.65
N ILE A 393 -5.32 -2.84 -15.87
CA ILE A 393 -5.88 -2.85 -17.22
C ILE A 393 -5.35 -1.68 -18.05
N ILE A 394 -5.66 -0.44 -17.65
CA ILE A 394 -5.32 0.75 -18.46
C ILE A 394 -3.82 0.98 -18.44
N SER A 395 -3.17 0.88 -17.28
CA SER A 395 -1.73 1.10 -17.16
C SER A 395 -0.93 0.13 -18.03
N SER A 396 -1.21 -1.19 -17.95
CA SER A 396 -0.47 -2.18 -18.76
C SER A 396 -0.75 -2.03 -20.26
N VAL A 397 -1.99 -1.78 -20.64
CA VAL A 397 -2.34 -1.54 -22.05
C VAL A 397 -1.58 -0.33 -22.59
N LEU A 398 -1.60 0.79 -21.90
CA LEU A 398 -0.92 2.01 -22.35
C LEU A 398 0.60 1.88 -22.31
N LEU A 399 1.17 1.23 -21.30
CA LEU A 399 2.62 0.97 -21.22
C LEU A 399 3.13 0.12 -22.40
N ILE A 400 2.31 -0.78 -22.92
CA ILE A 400 2.69 -1.62 -24.07
C ILE A 400 2.40 -0.90 -25.39
N THR A 401 1.20 -0.31 -25.54
CA THR A 401 0.74 0.22 -26.83
C THR A 401 1.33 1.56 -27.18
N LEU A 402 1.56 2.48 -26.22
CA LEU A 402 2.07 3.80 -26.54
C LEU A 402 3.50 3.76 -27.12
N PRO A 403 4.48 3.04 -26.53
CA PRO A 403 5.80 2.94 -27.11
C PRO A 403 5.81 2.24 -28.48
N MET A 404 4.94 1.23 -28.66
CA MET A 404 4.82 0.49 -29.90
C MET A 404 4.28 1.36 -31.05
N LEU A 405 3.34 2.26 -30.78
CA LEU A 405 2.68 3.08 -31.81
C LEU A 405 3.37 4.42 -32.05
N PHE A 406 3.96 5.03 -31.03
CA PHE A 406 4.45 6.41 -31.06
C PHE A 406 5.93 6.53 -30.68
N GLY A 407 6.65 5.41 -30.48
CA GLY A 407 8.06 5.39 -30.09
C GLY A 407 8.28 5.51 -28.58
N GLY A 408 9.53 5.30 -28.14
CA GLY A 408 9.91 5.17 -26.71
C GLY A 408 9.48 6.34 -25.83
N PHE A 409 9.58 7.57 -26.33
CA PHE A 409 9.20 8.77 -25.59
C PHE A 409 7.72 8.75 -25.11
N ALA A 410 6.85 8.09 -25.85
CA ALA A 410 5.42 8.02 -25.52
C ALA A 410 5.13 7.26 -24.22
N ILE A 411 6.07 6.48 -23.69
CA ILE A 411 5.93 5.74 -22.44
C ILE A 411 5.63 6.65 -21.25
N TRP A 412 6.18 7.89 -21.25
CA TRP A 412 6.00 8.85 -20.16
C TRP A 412 4.55 9.32 -19.99
N PHE A 413 3.75 9.21 -21.02
CA PHE A 413 2.33 9.55 -20.99
C PHE A 413 1.44 8.44 -20.43
N ALA A 414 1.94 7.19 -20.32
CA ALA A 414 1.11 6.05 -19.94
C ALA A 414 0.46 6.22 -18.56
N ILE A 415 1.24 6.62 -17.55
CA ILE A 415 0.71 6.80 -16.18
C ILE A 415 -0.18 8.05 -16.07
N PRO A 416 0.18 9.24 -16.58
CA PRO A 416 -0.70 10.40 -16.60
C PRO A 416 -2.08 10.14 -17.26
N ILE A 417 -2.09 9.50 -18.41
CA ILE A 417 -3.34 9.14 -19.10
C ILE A 417 -4.15 8.14 -18.28
N THR A 418 -3.50 7.10 -17.74
CA THR A 418 -4.15 6.12 -16.84
C THR A 418 -4.85 6.81 -15.68
N GLU A 419 -4.12 7.65 -14.96
CA GLU A 419 -4.65 8.34 -13.78
C GLU A 419 -5.78 9.31 -14.14
N ALA A 420 -5.67 10.03 -15.25
CA ALA A 420 -6.72 10.94 -15.72
C ALA A 420 -8.02 10.19 -16.11
N VAL A 421 -7.90 9.12 -16.89
CA VAL A 421 -9.05 8.31 -17.31
C VAL A 421 -9.75 7.68 -16.10
N VAL A 422 -8.97 7.11 -15.17
CA VAL A 422 -9.52 6.50 -13.96
C VAL A 422 -10.13 7.54 -13.02
N ALA A 423 -9.60 8.77 -12.97
CA ALA A 423 -10.20 9.85 -12.19
C ALA A 423 -11.58 10.25 -12.71
N VAL A 424 -11.77 10.31 -14.03
CA VAL A 424 -13.09 10.51 -14.65
C VAL A 424 -14.06 9.40 -14.25
N ILE A 425 -13.63 8.14 -14.34
CA ILE A 425 -14.45 6.98 -13.94
C ILE A 425 -14.79 7.06 -12.45
N SER A 426 -13.81 7.36 -11.60
CA SER A 426 -13.99 7.54 -10.15
C SER A 426 -15.02 8.63 -9.84
N PHE A 427 -14.97 9.74 -10.57
CA PHE A 427 -15.93 10.84 -10.43
C PHE A 427 -17.36 10.44 -10.82
N ILE A 428 -17.52 9.72 -11.95
CA ILE A 428 -18.81 9.18 -12.38
C ILE A 428 -19.39 8.24 -11.31
N LEU A 429 -18.57 7.33 -10.77
CA LEU A 429 -18.97 6.42 -9.71
C LEU A 429 -19.35 7.16 -8.41
N LEU A 430 -18.65 8.24 -8.07
CA LEU A 430 -18.99 9.10 -6.93
C LEU A 430 -20.34 9.77 -7.11
N ILE A 431 -20.65 10.32 -8.29
CA ILE A 431 -21.96 10.92 -8.59
C ILE A 431 -23.07 9.87 -8.44
N LYS A 432 -22.88 8.68 -9.04
CA LYS A 432 -23.82 7.57 -8.96
C LYS A 432 -24.07 7.14 -7.51
N ASN A 433 -23.00 7.00 -6.72
CA ASN A 433 -23.12 6.65 -5.31
C ASN A 433 -23.85 7.74 -4.49
N ASN A 434 -23.59 9.02 -4.76
CA ASN A 434 -24.26 10.14 -4.07
C ASN A 434 -25.75 10.17 -4.34
N LYS A 435 -26.19 9.88 -5.60
CA LYS A 435 -27.62 9.76 -5.93
C LYS A 435 -28.27 8.64 -5.15
N GLN A 436 -27.60 7.47 -5.04
CA GLN A 436 -28.11 6.32 -4.26
C GLN A 436 -28.18 6.59 -2.75
N MET A 437 -27.26 7.38 -2.20
CA MET A 437 -27.30 7.76 -0.78
C MET A 437 -28.43 8.74 -0.47
N LYS A 438 -28.75 9.65 -1.40
CA LYS A 438 -29.86 10.60 -1.25
C LYS A 438 -31.24 9.95 -1.39
N SER A 439 -31.38 8.93 -2.22
CA SER A 439 -32.66 8.22 -2.43
C SER A 439 -33.04 7.29 -1.27
N LYS A 440 -32.15 7.07 -0.30
CA LYS A 440 -32.39 6.24 0.89
C LYS A 440 -32.69 7.06 2.16
N VAL A 441 -32.71 8.38 2.05
CA VAL A 441 -33.14 9.34 3.07
C VAL A 441 -34.55 9.83 2.72
#